data_caf091cfe6341c61e665c66c5b75bf63
#
_entry.id   caf091cfe6341c61e665c66c5b75bf63
#
_cell.length_a   1.000
_cell.length_b   1.000
_cell.length_c   1.000
_cell.angle_alpha   90.00
_cell.angle_beta   90.00
_cell.angle_gamma   90.00
#
_symmetry.space_group_name_H-M   'P 1'
#
loop_
_entity.id
_entity.type
_entity.pdbx_description
1 polymer ?
#
loop_
_entity_poly.entity_id
_entity_poly.type
_entity_poly.pdbx_seq_one_letter_code
_entity_poly.pdbx_strand_id
1 'polypeptide(L)'
;MLKFLIIGGGPAGLTFSNMLKQKGESDFLLIEKENVAGGLCRSVDVDGSPLDIGGGHFLDVRRPEVNKFLFSFMPENEWNVYDRDSRINIKGQLIHHPIEANIWEMDIESQISYLKSISQAGCNVGSSKPDKFTDWIRWKLGDKIADDYMLPYNRKMFGKNLDVLGTYWLEKLPDVSFEDTLRSCLVHKAYAKQPGHARFYYPKKFGYGELWKRMSLALGDNIKLGESVIDIDFDNRSIRTDKSEYQAQNIITTIPWKTYKELKGMPDSIKAQVDKLLHTSVCIEYYADNLDTTAHWVYYPDPELSYHRVLVRSNFCDNSRGYWTETNKDRVLSKGEGTFSYMNEYAYPLNTIEKKEAITEILDWSKTKGVYGLGRWGEHEHYNSDLTVELSMRMAEKIIK
;
A
#
# COMPACT_ATOMS: atom_id res chain seq x y z
N MET A 1 -5.39 -34.47 1.17
CA MET A 1 -6.09 -33.15 0.92
C MET A 1 -5.91 -32.34 2.18
N LEU A 2 -5.29 -31.15 2.06
CA LEU A 2 -5.07 -30.23 3.19
C LEU A 2 -6.40 -29.62 3.66
N LYS A 3 -6.47 -29.20 4.91
CA LYS A 3 -7.61 -28.40 5.40
C LYS A 3 -7.53 -26.97 4.88
N PHE A 4 -6.32 -26.36 4.89
CA PHE A 4 -6.09 -25.04 4.34
C PHE A 4 -4.84 -25.00 3.44
N LEU A 5 -4.97 -24.31 2.33
CA LEU A 5 -3.85 -23.97 1.46
C LEU A 5 -3.80 -22.46 1.27
N ILE A 6 -2.68 -21.84 1.62
CA ILE A 6 -2.50 -20.40 1.57
C ILE A 6 -1.54 -20.06 0.43
N ILE A 7 -1.93 -19.14 -0.45
CA ILE A 7 -1.15 -18.73 -1.62
C ILE A 7 -0.64 -17.32 -1.41
N GLY A 8 0.69 -17.18 -1.32
CA GLY A 8 1.40 -15.93 -1.12
C GLY A 8 1.87 -15.70 0.32
N GLY A 9 3.17 -15.52 0.50
CA GLY A 9 3.86 -15.27 1.76
C GLY A 9 4.02 -13.79 2.12
N GLY A 10 3.09 -12.93 1.71
CA GLY A 10 3.02 -11.53 2.15
C GLY A 10 2.37 -11.39 3.54
N PRO A 11 2.18 -10.15 4.04
CA PRO A 11 1.55 -9.89 5.34
C PRO A 11 0.25 -10.65 5.59
N ALA A 12 -0.63 -10.75 4.58
CA ALA A 12 -1.90 -11.46 4.69
C ALA A 12 -1.73 -12.96 4.94
N GLY A 13 -0.99 -13.64 4.05
CA GLY A 13 -0.79 -15.09 4.15
C GLY A 13 0.00 -15.50 5.40
N LEU A 14 1.04 -14.74 5.75
CA LEU A 14 1.82 -14.98 6.96
C LEU A 14 0.98 -14.80 8.23
N THR A 15 0.14 -13.76 8.28
CA THR A 15 -0.74 -13.54 9.43
C THR A 15 -1.76 -14.65 9.56
N PHE A 16 -2.47 -14.97 8.47
CA PHE A 16 -3.47 -16.02 8.46
C PHE A 16 -2.88 -17.37 8.90
N SER A 17 -1.72 -17.76 8.36
CA SER A 17 -1.04 -19.01 8.68
C SER A 17 -0.56 -19.09 10.13
N ASN A 18 0.00 -17.97 10.66
CA ASN A 18 0.41 -17.92 12.07
C ASN A 18 -0.80 -17.97 13.03
N MET A 19 -1.93 -17.38 12.65
CA MET A 19 -3.18 -17.49 13.42
C MET A 19 -3.69 -18.96 13.43
N LEU A 20 -3.63 -19.69 12.29
CA LEU A 20 -3.95 -21.13 12.26
C LEU A 20 -3.09 -21.89 13.26
N LYS A 21 -1.77 -21.68 13.20
CA LYS A 21 -0.81 -22.36 14.08
C LYS A 21 -1.04 -22.03 15.56
N GLN A 22 -1.28 -20.77 15.91
CA GLN A 22 -1.58 -20.35 17.30
C GLN A 22 -2.89 -20.96 17.82
N LYS A 23 -3.85 -21.31 16.96
CA LYS A 23 -5.09 -22.00 17.30
C LYS A 23 -4.97 -23.52 17.32
N GLY A 24 -3.76 -24.07 17.11
CA GLY A 24 -3.51 -25.51 17.12
C GLY A 24 -3.82 -26.23 15.81
N GLU A 25 -4.15 -25.50 14.74
CA GLU A 25 -4.33 -26.10 13.43
C GLU A 25 -2.96 -26.39 12.81
N SER A 26 -2.74 -27.63 12.37
CA SER A 26 -1.50 -28.07 11.73
C SER A 26 -1.67 -28.54 10.29
N ASP A 27 -2.93 -28.80 9.85
CA ASP A 27 -3.21 -29.30 8.50
C ASP A 27 -3.37 -28.14 7.51
N PHE A 28 -2.29 -27.38 7.35
CA PHE A 28 -2.21 -26.30 6.39
C PHE A 28 -0.82 -26.18 5.75
N LEU A 29 -0.77 -25.53 4.59
CA LEU A 29 0.46 -25.22 3.89
C LEU A 29 0.37 -23.82 3.27
N LEU A 30 1.41 -22.99 3.45
CA LEU A 30 1.60 -21.74 2.75
C LEU A 30 2.63 -21.93 1.63
N ILE A 31 2.33 -21.42 0.42
CA ILE A 31 3.22 -21.46 -0.75
C ILE A 31 3.58 -20.01 -1.14
N GLU A 32 4.89 -19.74 -1.29
CA GLU A 32 5.45 -18.44 -1.70
C GLU A 32 6.46 -18.65 -2.84
N LYS A 33 6.33 -17.84 -3.90
CA LYS A 33 7.20 -17.92 -5.09
C LYS A 33 8.64 -17.49 -4.84
N GLU A 34 8.84 -16.56 -3.92
CA GLU A 34 10.16 -16.02 -3.60
C GLU A 34 10.86 -16.89 -2.54
N ASN A 35 12.19 -16.83 -2.52
CA ASN A 35 12.98 -17.52 -1.48
C ASN A 35 12.92 -16.83 -0.12
N VAL A 36 12.33 -15.65 -0.03
CA VAL A 36 12.13 -14.87 1.19
C VAL A 36 10.69 -14.38 1.23
N ALA A 37 9.98 -14.67 2.31
CA ALA A 37 8.62 -14.19 2.51
C ALA A 37 8.58 -12.70 2.90
N GLY A 38 7.40 -12.07 2.81
CA GLY A 38 7.14 -10.68 3.16
C GLY A 38 6.43 -9.90 2.04
N GLY A 39 6.35 -10.45 0.83
CA GLY A 39 5.71 -9.78 -0.31
C GLY A 39 6.33 -8.39 -0.57
N LEU A 40 5.49 -7.35 -0.63
CA LEU A 40 5.93 -5.96 -0.77
C LEU A 40 6.64 -5.40 0.48
N CYS A 41 6.53 -6.05 1.63
CA CYS A 41 7.16 -5.59 2.87
C CYS A 41 8.55 -6.18 3.10
N ARG A 42 9.19 -6.75 2.06
CA ARG A 42 10.55 -7.27 2.14
C ARG A 42 11.58 -6.14 2.17
N SER A 43 12.68 -6.41 2.87
CA SER A 43 13.87 -5.56 2.84
C SER A 43 15.06 -6.35 2.33
N VAL A 44 16.00 -5.66 1.69
CA VAL A 44 17.31 -6.19 1.27
C VAL A 44 18.40 -5.28 1.80
N ASP A 45 19.61 -5.78 1.93
CA ASP A 45 20.77 -4.93 2.26
C ASP A 45 21.22 -4.18 0.99
N VAL A 46 21.30 -2.87 1.10
CA VAL A 46 21.84 -1.99 0.05
C VAL A 46 22.75 -0.98 0.73
N ASP A 47 24.02 -0.97 0.34
CA ASP A 47 25.00 -0.04 0.89
C ASP A 47 25.14 -0.18 2.43
N GLY A 48 25.16 -1.44 2.91
CA GLY A 48 25.36 -1.79 4.33
C GLY A 48 24.19 -1.47 5.26
N SER A 49 23.01 -1.17 4.70
CA SER A 49 21.81 -0.85 5.48
C SER A 49 20.55 -1.41 4.80
N PRO A 50 19.48 -1.70 5.55
CA PRO A 50 18.26 -2.22 4.96
C PRO A 50 17.57 -1.19 4.06
N LEU A 51 17.04 -1.67 2.93
CA LEU A 51 16.18 -0.94 2.01
C LEU A 51 14.90 -1.73 1.77
N ASP A 52 13.75 -1.10 1.96
CA ASP A 52 12.46 -1.73 1.78
C ASP A 52 12.08 -1.70 0.29
N ILE A 53 12.20 -2.86 -0.37
CA ILE A 53 12.07 -2.97 -1.82
C ILE A 53 10.64 -2.77 -2.36
N GLY A 54 9.64 -2.84 -1.52
CA GLY A 54 8.25 -2.54 -1.89
C GLY A 54 7.84 -1.08 -1.69
N GLY A 55 8.79 -0.19 -1.35
CA GLY A 55 8.55 1.19 -0.98
C GLY A 55 8.41 1.38 0.53
N GLY A 56 8.05 2.58 0.96
CA GLY A 56 7.94 2.90 2.39
C GLY A 56 6.82 2.15 3.08
N HIS A 57 7.18 1.21 3.94
CA HIS A 57 6.25 0.48 4.79
C HIS A 57 6.59 0.75 6.25
N PHE A 58 5.58 1.15 7.02
CA PHE A 58 5.69 1.52 8.42
C PHE A 58 4.53 0.89 9.21
N LEU A 59 4.77 0.56 10.48
CA LEU A 59 3.73 0.02 11.35
C LEU A 59 3.01 1.15 12.09
N ASP A 60 1.68 1.22 11.94
CA ASP A 60 0.85 2.23 12.59
C ASP A 60 0.72 1.95 14.10
N VAL A 61 0.90 2.97 14.93
CA VAL A 61 0.76 2.84 16.39
C VAL A 61 -0.70 2.67 16.86
N ARG A 62 -1.69 3.00 16.02
CA ARG A 62 -3.11 3.10 16.38
C ARG A 62 -3.87 1.77 16.44
N ARG A 63 -3.21 0.64 16.16
CA ARG A 63 -3.83 -0.69 16.15
C ARG A 63 -3.21 -1.59 17.22
N PRO A 64 -3.57 -1.42 18.51
CA PRO A 64 -2.88 -2.10 19.62
C PRO A 64 -2.93 -3.63 19.54
N GLU A 65 -4.05 -4.22 19.11
CA GLU A 65 -4.16 -5.68 18.98
C GLU A 65 -3.30 -6.23 17.84
N VAL A 66 -3.22 -5.51 16.72
CA VAL A 66 -2.30 -5.83 15.62
C VAL A 66 -0.86 -5.73 16.09
N ASN A 67 -0.50 -4.63 16.76
CA ASN A 67 0.86 -4.41 17.24
C ASN A 67 1.25 -5.48 18.26
N LYS A 68 0.36 -5.83 19.20
CA LYS A 68 0.59 -6.92 20.17
C LYS A 68 0.84 -8.27 19.46
N PHE A 69 0.08 -8.58 18.41
CA PHE A 69 0.30 -9.79 17.62
C PHE A 69 1.67 -9.75 16.92
N LEU A 70 2.01 -8.65 16.25
CA LEU A 70 3.27 -8.51 15.52
C LEU A 70 4.49 -8.48 16.46
N PHE A 71 4.38 -7.83 17.63
CA PHE A 71 5.45 -7.79 18.63
C PHE A 71 5.72 -9.15 19.30
N SER A 72 4.83 -10.13 19.16
CA SER A 72 5.14 -11.50 19.55
C SER A 72 6.21 -12.17 18.66
N PHE A 73 6.42 -11.67 17.44
CA PHE A 73 7.46 -12.14 16.52
C PHE A 73 8.69 -11.25 16.51
N MET A 74 8.51 -9.94 16.69
CA MET A 74 9.59 -8.96 16.77
C MET A 74 9.27 -7.99 17.91
N PRO A 75 9.89 -8.18 19.10
CA PRO A 75 9.57 -7.42 20.31
C PRO A 75 9.61 -5.90 20.12
N GLU A 76 8.73 -5.18 20.84
CA GLU A 76 8.58 -3.71 20.71
C GLU A 76 9.88 -2.95 20.97
N ASN A 77 10.77 -3.46 21.85
CA ASN A 77 12.06 -2.83 22.13
C ASN A 77 13.05 -2.88 20.94
N GLU A 78 12.75 -3.63 19.88
CA GLU A 78 13.51 -3.63 18.62
C GLU A 78 13.06 -2.54 17.64
N TRP A 79 12.06 -1.72 17.98
CA TRP A 79 11.50 -0.68 17.15
C TRP A 79 11.81 0.71 17.69
N ASN A 80 12.01 1.66 16.78
CA ASN A 80 11.92 3.09 17.04
C ASN A 80 10.52 3.58 16.76
N VAL A 81 10.12 4.67 17.42
CA VAL A 81 8.86 5.38 17.17
C VAL A 81 9.20 6.76 16.66
N TYR A 82 8.59 7.12 15.53
CA TYR A 82 8.78 8.41 14.88
C TYR A 82 7.47 9.18 14.79
N ASP A 83 7.53 10.48 15.06
CA ASP A 83 6.50 11.41 14.67
C ASP A 83 6.69 11.72 13.18
N ARG A 84 5.65 11.55 12.39
CA ARG A 84 5.72 11.65 10.94
C ARG A 84 6.10 13.07 10.50
N ASP A 85 7.22 13.20 9.79
CA ASP A 85 7.55 14.36 8.98
C ASP A 85 7.43 13.96 7.50
N SER A 86 6.39 14.43 6.83
CA SER A 86 6.20 14.22 5.39
C SER A 86 5.86 15.55 4.72
N ARG A 87 6.50 15.79 3.58
CA ARG A 87 6.41 17.08 2.90
C ARG A 87 6.02 16.93 1.43
N ILE A 88 5.55 18.03 0.87
CA ILE A 88 5.22 18.16 -0.54
C ILE A 88 6.13 19.24 -1.11
N ASN A 89 6.81 18.94 -2.21
CA ASN A 89 7.61 19.93 -2.92
C ASN A 89 6.71 20.73 -3.88
N ILE A 90 6.31 21.93 -3.49
CA ILE A 90 5.54 22.84 -4.33
C ILE A 90 6.48 23.87 -4.92
N LYS A 91 6.86 23.71 -6.20
CA LYS A 91 7.72 24.66 -6.92
C LYS A 91 9.03 24.97 -6.18
N GLY A 92 9.64 23.94 -5.58
CA GLY A 92 10.90 24.07 -4.83
C GLY A 92 10.75 24.34 -3.33
N GLN A 93 9.57 24.68 -2.84
CA GLN A 93 9.31 24.87 -1.41
C GLN A 93 8.75 23.58 -0.80
N LEU A 94 9.31 23.13 0.33
CA LEU A 94 8.85 21.98 1.09
C LEU A 94 7.76 22.39 2.08
N ILE A 95 6.51 21.99 1.83
CA ILE A 95 5.34 22.23 2.67
C ILE A 95 4.96 20.95 3.38
N HIS A 96 4.61 20.99 4.67
CA HIS A 96 4.15 19.80 5.39
C HIS A 96 2.84 19.25 4.81
N HIS A 97 2.72 17.93 4.82
CA HIS A 97 1.50 17.24 4.42
C HIS A 97 0.52 17.07 5.63
N PRO A 98 -0.78 17.26 5.45
CA PRO A 98 -1.49 17.62 4.21
C PRO A 98 -1.36 19.11 3.89
N ILE A 99 -1.39 19.45 2.60
CA ILE A 99 -1.19 20.81 2.12
C ILE A 99 -2.25 21.77 2.69
N GLU A 100 -3.51 21.33 2.80
CA GLU A 100 -4.64 22.13 3.26
C GLU A 100 -4.44 22.64 4.70
N ALA A 101 -3.79 21.87 5.55
CA ALA A 101 -3.49 22.26 6.93
C ALA A 101 -2.23 23.11 7.04
N ASN A 102 -1.42 23.23 5.98
CA ASN A 102 -0.07 23.79 6.02
C ASN A 102 0.19 24.86 4.97
N ILE A 103 -0.85 25.43 4.32
CA ILE A 103 -0.73 26.57 3.40
C ILE A 103 -0.08 27.78 4.08
N TRP A 104 -0.21 27.92 5.38
CA TRP A 104 0.40 28.97 6.19
C TRP A 104 1.94 29.04 6.10
N GLU A 105 2.61 27.98 5.65
CA GLU A 105 4.06 27.92 5.42
C GLU A 105 4.49 28.61 4.12
N MET A 106 3.54 28.94 3.25
CA MET A 106 3.79 29.64 1.99
C MET A 106 3.85 31.17 2.20
N ASP A 107 4.33 31.91 1.21
CA ASP A 107 4.22 33.36 1.17
C ASP A 107 2.75 33.82 1.16
N ILE A 108 2.51 35.09 1.57
CA ILE A 108 1.14 35.63 1.74
C ILE A 108 0.33 35.60 0.43
N GLU A 109 0.92 35.92 -0.71
CA GLU A 109 0.23 35.96 -1.99
C GLU A 109 -0.19 34.52 -2.41
N SER A 110 0.67 33.56 -2.18
CA SER A 110 0.34 32.13 -2.34
C SER A 110 -0.80 31.74 -1.40
N GLN A 111 -0.75 32.06 -0.11
CA GLN A 111 -1.82 31.77 0.85
C GLN A 111 -3.16 32.34 0.37
N ILE A 112 -3.20 33.62 -0.04
CA ILE A 112 -4.41 34.25 -0.57
C ILE A 112 -4.95 33.51 -1.79
N SER A 113 -4.06 33.13 -2.74
CA SER A 113 -4.43 32.43 -3.95
C SER A 113 -5.05 31.05 -3.65
N TYR A 114 -4.44 30.28 -2.75
CA TYR A 114 -4.95 28.97 -2.34
C TYR A 114 -6.27 29.07 -1.56
N LEU A 115 -6.37 29.99 -0.59
CA LEU A 115 -7.59 30.22 0.20
C LEU A 115 -8.77 30.64 -0.70
N LYS A 116 -8.53 31.55 -1.66
CA LYS A 116 -9.54 31.95 -2.64
C LYS A 116 -10.04 30.77 -3.46
N SER A 117 -9.13 29.90 -3.93
CA SER A 117 -9.49 28.72 -4.69
C SER A 117 -10.30 27.71 -3.86
N ILE A 118 -9.88 27.44 -2.61
CA ILE A 118 -10.58 26.50 -1.71
C ILE A 118 -11.96 27.04 -1.35
N SER A 119 -12.12 28.35 -1.08
CA SER A 119 -13.42 28.94 -0.76
C SER A 119 -14.46 28.78 -1.90
N GLN A 120 -13.99 28.65 -3.13
CA GLN A 120 -14.81 28.44 -4.33
C GLN A 120 -14.96 26.95 -4.70
N ALA A 121 -14.33 26.04 -3.95
CA ALA A 121 -14.45 24.61 -4.19
C ALA A 121 -15.91 24.15 -4.05
N GLY A 122 -16.33 23.20 -4.87
CA GLY A 122 -17.71 22.76 -4.94
C GLY A 122 -18.31 22.35 -3.60
N CYS A 123 -17.53 21.68 -2.73
CA CYS A 123 -17.97 21.30 -1.38
C CYS A 123 -18.27 22.50 -0.48
N ASN A 124 -17.63 23.64 -0.70
CA ASN A 124 -17.81 24.87 0.10
C ASN A 124 -18.94 25.76 -0.43
N VAL A 125 -19.28 25.62 -1.73
CA VAL A 125 -20.39 26.35 -2.36
C VAL A 125 -21.66 25.50 -2.53
N GLY A 126 -21.69 24.30 -1.95
CA GLY A 126 -22.90 23.45 -1.89
C GLY A 126 -23.21 22.68 -3.17
N SER A 127 -22.25 22.49 -4.07
CA SER A 127 -22.48 21.64 -5.25
C SER A 127 -22.42 20.14 -4.91
N SER A 128 -23.07 19.30 -5.71
CA SER A 128 -23.13 17.86 -5.52
C SER A 128 -21.73 17.21 -5.65
N LYS A 129 -21.47 16.17 -4.85
CA LYS A 129 -20.23 15.40 -4.88
C LYS A 129 -20.11 14.66 -6.21
N PRO A 130 -19.00 14.81 -6.97
CA PRO A 130 -18.76 14.08 -8.19
C PRO A 130 -18.36 12.61 -7.95
N ASP A 131 -18.62 11.75 -8.96
CA ASP A 131 -18.25 10.33 -8.94
C ASP A 131 -16.84 10.07 -9.49
N LYS A 132 -16.32 10.96 -10.34
CA LYS A 132 -14.98 10.84 -10.92
C LYS A 132 -13.93 11.48 -10.01
N PHE A 133 -12.80 10.82 -9.89
CA PHE A 133 -11.71 11.25 -9.01
C PHE A 133 -11.16 12.64 -9.36
N THR A 134 -10.97 12.95 -10.65
CA THR A 134 -10.46 14.25 -11.10
C THR A 134 -11.39 15.39 -10.74
N ASP A 135 -12.69 15.21 -10.95
CA ASP A 135 -13.71 16.21 -10.62
C ASP A 135 -13.85 16.35 -9.09
N TRP A 136 -13.76 15.22 -8.36
CA TRP A 136 -13.79 15.23 -6.89
C TRP A 136 -12.62 16.01 -6.28
N ILE A 137 -11.41 15.87 -6.84
CA ILE A 137 -10.25 16.65 -6.35
C ILE A 137 -10.53 18.15 -6.42
N ARG A 138 -11.06 18.64 -7.56
CA ARG A 138 -11.43 20.05 -7.73
C ARG A 138 -12.59 20.45 -6.83
N TRP A 139 -13.59 19.62 -6.74
CA TRP A 139 -14.76 19.82 -5.89
C TRP A 139 -14.38 19.92 -4.40
N LYS A 140 -13.42 19.11 -3.94
CA LYS A 140 -13.02 19.06 -2.52
C LYS A 140 -11.96 20.10 -2.18
N LEU A 141 -10.95 20.30 -3.02
CA LEU A 141 -9.71 21.03 -2.68
C LEU A 141 -9.56 22.36 -3.43
N GLY A 142 -10.44 22.63 -4.40
CA GLY A 142 -10.33 23.76 -5.30
C GLY A 142 -9.27 23.55 -6.39
N ASP A 143 -9.35 24.39 -7.43
CA ASP A 143 -8.51 24.25 -8.62
C ASP A 143 -7.03 24.41 -8.34
N LYS A 144 -6.66 25.28 -7.42
CA LYS A 144 -5.25 25.59 -7.13
C LYS A 144 -4.49 24.38 -6.55
N ILE A 145 -5.05 23.70 -5.53
CA ILE A 145 -4.46 22.46 -4.98
C ILE A 145 -4.55 21.35 -6.02
N ALA A 146 -5.65 21.27 -6.77
CA ALA A 146 -5.81 20.28 -7.82
C ALA A 146 -4.69 20.38 -8.85
N ASP A 147 -4.42 21.57 -9.38
CA ASP A 147 -3.46 21.78 -10.48
C ASP A 147 -2.00 21.77 -10.01
N ASP A 148 -1.69 22.38 -8.86
CA ASP A 148 -0.31 22.47 -8.38
C ASP A 148 0.18 21.16 -7.72
N TYR A 149 -0.74 20.33 -7.19
CA TYR A 149 -0.34 19.14 -6.43
C TYR A 149 -1.09 17.86 -6.83
N MET A 150 -2.40 17.81 -6.58
CA MET A 150 -3.10 16.51 -6.55
C MET A 150 -3.18 15.82 -7.91
N LEU A 151 -3.53 16.54 -8.96
CA LEU A 151 -3.63 15.95 -10.30
C LEU A 151 -2.27 15.56 -10.87
N PRO A 152 -1.23 16.41 -10.88
CA PRO A 152 0.08 16.01 -11.38
C PRO A 152 0.71 14.89 -10.56
N TYR A 153 0.59 14.90 -9.23
CA TYR A 153 1.08 13.83 -8.36
C TYR A 153 0.39 12.50 -8.66
N ASN A 154 -0.94 12.48 -8.70
CA ASN A 154 -1.69 11.24 -8.92
C ASN A 154 -1.51 10.69 -10.36
N ARG A 155 -1.30 11.56 -11.38
CA ARG A 155 -0.92 11.10 -12.72
C ARG A 155 0.44 10.38 -12.74
N LYS A 156 1.36 10.80 -11.88
CA LYS A 156 2.67 10.13 -11.72
C LYS A 156 2.52 8.80 -11.00
N MET A 157 1.62 8.69 -10.04
CA MET A 157 1.41 7.50 -9.22
C MET A 157 0.54 6.45 -9.91
N PHE A 158 -0.62 6.86 -10.43
CA PHE A 158 -1.66 5.94 -10.95
C PHE A 158 -1.72 5.84 -12.47
N GLY A 159 -0.93 6.64 -13.19
CA GLY A 159 -0.95 6.71 -14.65
C GLY A 159 -1.67 7.95 -15.19
N LYS A 160 -1.61 8.11 -16.52
CA LYS A 160 -2.05 9.36 -17.17
C LYS A 160 -3.56 9.59 -17.11
N ASN A 161 -4.36 8.52 -17.18
CA ASN A 161 -5.81 8.62 -17.17
C ASN A 161 -6.38 8.41 -15.75
N LEU A 162 -6.62 9.50 -15.03
CA LEU A 162 -7.22 9.47 -13.70
C LEU A 162 -8.76 9.38 -13.74
N ASP A 163 -9.40 9.57 -14.89
CA ASP A 163 -10.87 9.56 -15.01
C ASP A 163 -11.49 8.16 -14.87
N VAL A 164 -10.64 7.12 -14.95
CA VAL A 164 -11.07 5.75 -14.65
C VAL A 164 -11.24 5.48 -13.15
N LEU A 165 -10.68 6.35 -12.29
CA LEU A 165 -10.75 6.18 -10.84
C LEU A 165 -12.09 6.71 -10.29
N GLY A 166 -12.67 5.92 -9.38
CA GLY A 166 -13.85 6.30 -8.62
C GLY A 166 -13.54 7.06 -7.34
N THR A 167 -14.58 7.48 -6.60
CA THR A 167 -14.46 8.27 -5.37
C THR A 167 -14.84 7.51 -4.10
N TYR A 168 -15.25 6.25 -4.20
CA TYR A 168 -15.74 5.43 -3.07
C TYR A 168 -14.66 5.08 -2.02
N TRP A 169 -13.38 5.27 -2.34
CA TRP A 169 -12.24 4.96 -1.47
C TRP A 169 -11.64 6.19 -0.77
N LEU A 170 -12.13 7.40 -1.08
CA LEU A 170 -11.50 8.68 -0.69
C LEU A 170 -11.76 9.09 0.77
N GLU A 171 -12.61 8.37 1.50
CA GLU A 171 -12.84 8.59 2.94
C GLU A 171 -11.57 8.39 3.79
N LYS A 172 -10.53 7.79 3.21
CA LYS A 172 -9.21 7.61 3.85
C LYS A 172 -8.33 8.87 3.78
N LEU A 173 -8.64 9.81 2.88
CA LEU A 173 -7.86 11.04 2.73
C LEU A 173 -8.12 12.01 3.90
N PRO A 174 -7.16 12.90 4.20
CA PRO A 174 -7.39 13.96 5.17
C PRO A 174 -8.65 14.75 4.83
N ASP A 175 -9.46 15.03 5.83
CA ASP A 175 -10.65 15.88 5.68
C ASP A 175 -10.41 17.17 6.45
N VAL A 176 -9.87 18.17 5.74
CA VAL A 176 -9.62 19.51 6.26
C VAL A 176 -10.69 20.45 5.74
N SER A 177 -11.37 21.17 6.61
CA SER A 177 -12.38 22.14 6.23
C SER A 177 -11.72 23.45 5.74
N PHE A 178 -12.47 24.28 5.01
CA PHE A 178 -12.00 25.61 4.64
C PHE A 178 -11.69 26.46 5.89
N GLU A 179 -12.54 26.38 6.92
CA GLU A 179 -12.37 27.09 8.18
C GLU A 179 -11.06 26.68 8.90
N ASP A 180 -10.74 25.37 8.90
CA ASP A 180 -9.49 24.88 9.50
C ASP A 180 -8.27 25.37 8.70
N THR A 181 -8.35 25.38 7.37
CA THR A 181 -7.30 25.92 6.49
C THR A 181 -7.10 27.42 6.75
N LEU A 182 -8.18 28.19 6.79
CA LEU A 182 -8.15 29.62 7.09
C LEU A 182 -7.56 29.87 8.49
N ARG A 183 -8.00 29.12 9.47
CA ARG A 183 -7.48 29.20 10.85
C ARG A 183 -5.99 28.90 10.89
N SER A 184 -5.51 27.87 10.18
CA SER A 184 -4.09 27.55 10.09
C SER A 184 -3.27 28.74 9.59
N CYS A 185 -3.75 29.44 8.56
CA CYS A 185 -3.09 30.63 8.01
C CYS A 185 -3.09 31.81 9.02
N LEU A 186 -4.18 32.00 9.75
CA LEU A 186 -4.29 33.09 10.73
C LEU A 186 -3.42 32.91 11.98
N VAL A 187 -3.27 31.65 12.43
CA VAL A 187 -2.50 31.32 13.65
C VAL A 187 -1.09 30.78 13.38
N HIS A 188 -0.70 30.68 12.10
CA HIS A 188 0.60 30.15 11.65
C HIS A 188 0.92 28.76 12.27
N LYS A 189 -0.07 27.88 12.24
CA LYS A 189 0.04 26.52 12.79
C LYS A 189 -0.94 25.58 12.11
N ALA A 190 -0.50 24.34 11.82
CA ALA A 190 -1.39 23.31 11.30
C ALA A 190 -2.61 23.11 12.21
N TYR A 191 -3.79 23.16 11.60
CA TYR A 191 -5.07 22.93 12.25
C TYR A 191 -5.80 21.83 11.48
N ALA A 192 -6.35 20.89 12.11
CA ALA A 192 -7.20 19.82 11.65
C ALA A 192 -6.77 18.45 12.21
N LYS A 193 -7.58 17.44 11.93
CA LYS A 193 -7.29 16.05 12.28
C LYS A 193 -5.99 15.57 11.59
N GLN A 194 -5.06 15.07 12.39
CA GLN A 194 -3.82 14.53 11.86
C GLN A 194 -4.09 13.34 10.91
N PRO A 195 -3.32 13.23 9.83
CA PRO A 195 -3.44 12.12 8.89
C PRO A 195 -3.14 10.77 9.55
N GLY A 196 -3.58 9.69 8.92
CA GLY A 196 -3.18 8.34 9.30
C GLY A 196 -1.65 8.21 9.34
N HIS A 197 -1.13 7.36 10.25
CA HIS A 197 0.32 7.21 10.48
C HIS A 197 1.01 8.52 10.93
N ALA A 198 0.32 9.35 11.72
CA ALA A 198 0.95 10.52 12.34
C ALA A 198 2.11 10.12 13.25
N ARG A 199 2.03 8.92 13.83
CA ARG A 199 3.15 8.22 14.48
C ARG A 199 3.25 6.81 13.93
N PHE A 200 4.50 6.33 13.80
CA PHE A 200 4.75 5.00 13.27
C PHE A 200 5.96 4.34 13.94
N TYR A 201 5.96 3.01 13.94
CA TYR A 201 7.12 2.20 14.29
C TYR A 201 7.95 1.87 13.03
N TYR A 202 9.27 1.91 13.17
CA TYR A 202 10.20 1.35 12.20
C TYR A 202 11.31 0.56 12.95
N PRO A 203 11.76 -0.60 12.42
CA PRO A 203 12.77 -1.42 13.08
C PRO A 203 14.09 -0.67 13.27
N LYS A 204 14.72 -0.83 14.46
CA LYS A 204 16.06 -0.29 14.75
C LYS A 204 17.14 -0.89 13.85
N LYS A 205 16.92 -2.15 13.41
CA LYS A 205 17.85 -2.91 12.56
C LYS A 205 17.05 -3.74 11.55
N PHE A 206 17.70 -4.16 10.47
CA PHE A 206 17.22 -5.14 9.47
C PHE A 206 16.07 -4.68 8.56
N GLY A 207 15.52 -3.47 8.72
CA GLY A 207 14.39 -2.98 7.94
C GLY A 207 13.06 -3.67 8.26
N TYR A 208 12.00 -3.21 7.60
CA TYR A 208 10.63 -3.67 7.85
C TYR A 208 10.42 -5.15 7.49
N GLY A 209 11.25 -5.69 6.57
CA GLY A 209 11.20 -7.07 6.11
C GLY A 209 11.53 -8.11 7.18
N GLU A 210 12.28 -7.74 8.22
CA GLU A 210 12.70 -8.68 9.28
C GLU A 210 11.51 -9.26 10.06
N LEU A 211 10.50 -8.46 10.34
CA LEU A 211 9.26 -8.92 10.98
C LEU A 211 8.66 -10.10 10.21
N TRP A 212 8.49 -9.93 8.91
CA TRP A 212 7.84 -10.92 8.03
C TRP A 212 8.68 -12.17 7.85
N LYS A 213 10.00 -12.01 7.83
CA LYS A 213 10.95 -13.13 7.84
C LYS A 213 10.82 -13.96 9.14
N ARG A 214 10.73 -13.33 10.30
CA ARG A 214 10.50 -14.04 11.57
C ARG A 214 9.14 -14.73 11.61
N MET A 215 8.08 -14.11 11.10
CA MET A 215 6.77 -14.73 10.98
C MET A 215 6.80 -15.95 10.04
N SER A 216 7.58 -15.90 8.97
CA SER A 216 7.81 -17.04 8.07
C SER A 216 8.53 -18.19 8.78
N LEU A 217 9.61 -17.89 9.49
CA LEU A 217 10.38 -18.89 10.26
C LEU A 217 9.53 -19.57 11.35
N ALA A 218 8.60 -18.86 11.95
CA ALA A 218 7.68 -19.39 12.94
C ALA A 218 6.75 -20.47 12.39
N LEU A 219 6.52 -20.54 11.09
CA LEU A 219 5.67 -21.57 10.43
C LEU A 219 6.37 -22.93 10.35
N GLY A 220 7.72 -22.99 10.30
CA GLY A 220 8.47 -24.25 10.17
C GLY A 220 8.13 -24.97 8.87
N ASP A 221 7.70 -26.23 8.95
CA ASP A 221 7.39 -27.06 7.78
C ASP A 221 6.06 -26.69 7.08
N ASN A 222 5.27 -25.80 7.67
CA ASN A 222 4.00 -25.35 7.08
C ASN A 222 4.16 -24.22 6.03
N ILE A 223 5.39 -23.94 5.57
CA ILE A 223 5.65 -23.01 4.48
C ILE A 223 6.63 -23.59 3.47
N LYS A 224 6.34 -23.36 2.18
CA LYS A 224 7.25 -23.62 1.06
C LYS A 224 7.60 -22.32 0.37
N LEU A 225 8.88 -21.99 0.35
CA LEU A 225 9.45 -20.87 -0.36
C LEU A 225 10.03 -21.30 -1.71
N GLY A 226 10.14 -20.39 -2.66
CA GLY A 226 10.66 -20.65 -3.99
C GLY A 226 9.78 -21.57 -4.83
N GLU A 227 8.46 -21.56 -4.59
CA GLU A 227 7.50 -22.37 -5.34
C GLU A 227 6.35 -21.49 -5.85
N SER A 228 6.20 -21.38 -7.17
CA SER A 228 5.25 -20.48 -7.83
C SER A 228 3.94 -21.18 -8.15
N VAL A 229 2.83 -20.65 -7.65
CA VAL A 229 1.50 -21.10 -8.09
C VAL A 229 1.25 -20.59 -9.51
N ILE A 230 0.82 -21.49 -10.39
CA ILE A 230 0.56 -21.25 -11.81
C ILE A 230 -0.93 -21.17 -12.09
N ASP A 231 -1.68 -22.20 -11.68
CA ASP A 231 -3.09 -22.35 -11.99
C ASP A 231 -3.89 -22.70 -10.74
N ILE A 232 -5.18 -22.43 -10.80
CA ILE A 232 -6.16 -22.85 -9.80
C ILE A 232 -7.33 -23.57 -10.47
N ASP A 233 -7.78 -24.68 -9.89
CA ASP A 233 -8.96 -25.45 -10.28
C ASP A 233 -10.02 -25.34 -9.17
N PHE A 234 -11.07 -24.57 -9.45
CA PHE A 234 -12.15 -24.29 -8.50
C PHE A 234 -13.07 -25.51 -8.26
N ASP A 235 -13.23 -26.39 -9.26
CA ASP A 235 -14.11 -27.54 -9.12
C ASP A 235 -13.46 -28.65 -8.29
N ASN A 236 -12.15 -28.83 -8.45
CA ASN A 236 -11.36 -29.81 -7.68
C ASN A 236 -10.75 -29.21 -6.41
N ARG A 237 -10.85 -27.91 -6.19
CA ARG A 237 -10.17 -27.17 -5.10
C ARG A 237 -8.69 -27.54 -5.02
N SER A 238 -8.01 -27.41 -6.15
CA SER A 238 -6.59 -27.70 -6.29
C SER A 238 -5.83 -26.57 -6.95
N ILE A 239 -4.54 -26.53 -6.73
CA ILE A 239 -3.61 -25.65 -7.44
C ILE A 239 -2.51 -26.47 -8.07
N ARG A 240 -2.00 -25.97 -9.19
CA ARG A 240 -0.75 -26.43 -9.80
C ARG A 240 0.32 -25.36 -9.62
N THR A 241 1.48 -25.79 -9.16
CA THR A 241 2.68 -24.96 -9.04
C THR A 241 3.68 -25.34 -10.14
N ASP A 242 4.82 -24.66 -10.17
CA ASP A 242 5.97 -25.03 -11.01
C ASP A 242 6.66 -26.32 -10.57
N LYS A 243 6.32 -26.88 -9.39
CA LYS A 243 6.94 -28.06 -8.78
C LYS A 243 5.98 -29.20 -8.46
N SER A 244 4.74 -28.89 -8.12
CA SER A 244 3.80 -29.85 -7.53
C SER A 244 2.34 -29.48 -7.77
N GLU A 245 1.44 -30.37 -7.36
CA GLU A 245 0.01 -30.10 -7.26
C GLU A 245 -0.45 -30.31 -5.82
N TYR A 246 -1.37 -29.44 -5.38
CA TYR A 246 -1.94 -29.48 -4.02
C TYR A 246 -3.45 -29.36 -4.07
N GLN A 247 -4.11 -30.06 -3.16
CA GLN A 247 -5.56 -30.01 -2.99
C GLN A 247 -5.90 -29.67 -1.54
N ALA A 248 -6.88 -28.80 -1.35
CA ALA A 248 -7.31 -28.38 -0.02
C ALA A 248 -8.84 -28.20 0.07
N GLN A 249 -9.37 -28.27 1.29
CA GLN A 249 -10.76 -27.95 1.55
C GLN A 249 -11.04 -26.47 1.38
N ASN A 250 -10.10 -25.63 1.83
CA ASN A 250 -10.15 -24.18 1.74
C ASN A 250 -8.86 -23.64 1.15
N ILE A 251 -8.97 -22.79 0.13
CA ILE A 251 -7.84 -22.10 -0.48
C ILE A 251 -7.94 -20.60 -0.16
N ILE A 252 -6.88 -20.05 0.43
CA ILE A 252 -6.77 -18.63 0.74
C ILE A 252 -5.78 -18.00 -0.24
N THR A 253 -6.29 -17.23 -1.21
CA THR A 253 -5.42 -16.54 -2.17
C THR A 253 -5.13 -15.12 -1.72
N THR A 254 -3.85 -14.78 -1.63
CA THR A 254 -3.37 -13.42 -1.29
C THR A 254 -2.59 -12.77 -2.43
N ILE A 255 -2.57 -13.42 -3.60
CA ILE A 255 -1.89 -12.94 -4.81
C ILE A 255 -2.89 -12.31 -5.79
N PRO A 256 -2.45 -11.50 -6.76
CA PRO A 256 -3.33 -10.90 -7.75
C PRO A 256 -4.03 -11.97 -8.61
N TRP A 257 -5.33 -11.84 -8.81
CA TRP A 257 -6.13 -12.78 -9.62
C TRP A 257 -5.60 -12.94 -11.06
N LYS A 258 -4.99 -11.91 -11.63
CA LYS A 258 -4.38 -11.93 -12.97
C LYS A 258 -3.07 -12.71 -13.06
N THR A 259 -2.50 -13.16 -11.95
CA THR A 259 -1.25 -13.95 -11.97
C THR A 259 -1.47 -15.41 -12.29
N TYR A 260 -2.67 -15.92 -12.11
CA TYR A 260 -3.01 -17.28 -12.52
C TYR A 260 -3.06 -17.38 -14.05
N LYS A 261 -2.33 -18.34 -14.63
CA LYS A 261 -2.37 -18.60 -16.08
C LYS A 261 -3.70 -19.18 -16.48
N GLU A 262 -4.27 -20.04 -15.62
CA GLU A 262 -5.56 -20.65 -15.81
C GLU A 262 -6.41 -20.57 -14.53
N LEU A 263 -7.67 -20.15 -14.70
CA LEU A 263 -8.72 -20.11 -13.69
C LEU A 263 -9.75 -21.18 -14.07
N LYS A 264 -9.37 -22.45 -13.86
CA LYS A 264 -10.16 -23.60 -14.31
C LYS A 264 -11.45 -23.77 -13.49
N GLY A 265 -12.57 -23.97 -14.18
CA GLY A 265 -13.90 -24.02 -13.55
C GLY A 265 -14.51 -22.65 -13.23
N MET A 266 -13.79 -21.54 -13.49
CA MET A 266 -14.36 -20.20 -13.36
C MET A 266 -15.22 -19.88 -14.61
N PRO A 267 -16.48 -19.42 -14.44
CA PRO A 267 -17.32 -18.99 -15.56
C PRO A 267 -16.71 -17.80 -16.31
N ASP A 268 -16.95 -17.72 -17.62
CA ASP A 268 -16.40 -16.63 -18.44
C ASP A 268 -16.90 -15.25 -17.99
N SER A 269 -18.13 -15.16 -17.47
CA SER A 269 -18.65 -13.92 -16.88
C SER A 269 -17.82 -13.43 -15.70
N ILE A 270 -17.30 -14.32 -14.84
CA ILE A 270 -16.44 -14.00 -13.70
C ILE A 270 -15.01 -13.73 -14.17
N LYS A 271 -14.49 -14.46 -15.18
CA LYS A 271 -13.18 -14.16 -15.78
C LYS A 271 -13.15 -12.74 -16.36
N ALA A 272 -14.23 -12.30 -17.01
CA ALA A 272 -14.36 -10.94 -17.50
C ALA A 272 -14.28 -9.88 -16.39
N GLN A 273 -14.68 -10.20 -15.15
CA GLN A 273 -14.50 -9.30 -14.01
C GLN A 273 -13.03 -9.25 -13.56
N VAL A 274 -12.29 -10.36 -13.64
CA VAL A 274 -10.85 -10.39 -13.35
C VAL A 274 -10.09 -9.43 -14.29
N ASP A 275 -10.50 -9.33 -15.56
CA ASP A 275 -9.88 -8.44 -16.54
C ASP A 275 -10.03 -6.95 -16.20
N LYS A 276 -11.08 -6.58 -15.44
CA LYS A 276 -11.31 -5.21 -14.96
C LYS A 276 -10.42 -4.80 -13.79
N LEU A 277 -9.74 -5.74 -13.14
CA LEU A 277 -8.85 -5.46 -12.01
C LEU A 277 -7.53 -4.85 -12.52
N LEU A 278 -7.40 -3.54 -12.44
CA LEU A 278 -6.21 -2.82 -12.87
C LEU A 278 -5.26 -2.55 -11.70
N HIS A 279 -3.97 -2.40 -12.02
CA HIS A 279 -2.92 -2.09 -11.04
C HIS A 279 -1.86 -1.18 -11.65
N THR A 280 -1.00 -0.63 -10.81
CA THR A 280 0.24 0.04 -11.22
C THR A 280 1.45 -0.71 -10.69
N SER A 281 2.55 -0.59 -11.45
CA SER A 281 3.87 -1.08 -11.07
C SER A 281 4.76 0.09 -10.65
N VAL A 282 5.65 -0.14 -9.70
CA VAL A 282 6.54 0.91 -9.17
C VAL A 282 7.98 0.40 -9.14
N CYS A 283 8.87 1.18 -9.72
CA CYS A 283 10.31 1.02 -9.59
C CYS A 283 10.81 1.77 -8.36
N ILE A 284 11.59 1.10 -7.54
CA ILE A 284 12.37 1.67 -6.44
C ILE A 284 13.79 1.87 -6.94
N GLU A 285 14.34 3.08 -6.80
CA GLU A 285 15.74 3.37 -7.11
C GLU A 285 16.43 4.00 -5.90
N TYR A 286 17.57 3.46 -5.49
CA TYR A 286 18.34 3.94 -4.36
C TYR A 286 19.51 4.84 -4.81
N TYR A 287 19.70 5.93 -4.07
CA TYR A 287 20.77 6.91 -4.22
C TYR A 287 21.52 7.04 -2.89
N ALA A 288 22.85 6.99 -2.95
CA ALA A 288 23.71 7.02 -1.76
C ALA A 288 23.92 8.44 -1.19
N ASP A 289 23.53 9.46 -1.94
CA ASP A 289 23.63 10.86 -1.53
C ASP A 289 22.61 11.20 -0.44
N ASN A 290 22.95 12.11 0.45
CA ASN A 290 22.02 12.61 1.45
C ASN A 290 21.23 13.80 0.93
N LEU A 291 19.97 13.87 1.29
CA LEU A 291 19.12 15.04 1.07
C LEU A 291 19.12 15.93 2.31
N ASP A 292 19.26 17.24 2.11
CA ASP A 292 19.19 18.24 3.20
C ASP A 292 17.73 18.47 3.61
N THR A 293 17.18 17.52 4.35
CA THR A 293 15.83 17.57 4.90
C THR A 293 15.68 16.64 6.09
N THR A 294 14.82 17.00 7.04
CA THR A 294 14.40 16.12 8.15
C THR A 294 13.22 15.24 7.79
N ALA A 295 12.60 15.47 6.65
CA ALA A 295 11.43 14.70 6.22
C ALA A 295 11.75 13.20 6.08
N HIS A 296 10.85 12.35 6.57
CA HIS A 296 10.91 10.91 6.31
C HIS A 296 10.62 10.61 4.85
N TRP A 297 9.70 11.37 4.22
CA TRP A 297 9.45 11.29 2.79
C TRP A 297 8.89 12.60 2.22
N VAL A 298 9.14 12.79 0.94
CA VAL A 298 8.71 13.98 0.19
C VAL A 298 7.93 13.55 -1.05
N TYR A 299 6.79 14.20 -1.28
CA TYR A 299 5.97 14.05 -2.48
C TYR A 299 6.37 15.07 -3.53
N TYR A 300 6.52 14.63 -4.78
CA TYR A 300 6.96 15.45 -5.91
C TYR A 300 5.89 15.48 -7.00
N PRO A 301 5.05 16.53 -7.04
CA PRO A 301 4.06 16.72 -8.11
C PRO A 301 4.67 17.18 -9.43
N ASP A 302 5.86 17.77 -9.46
CA ASP A 302 6.52 18.32 -10.65
C ASP A 302 6.49 17.29 -11.80
N PRO A 303 5.84 17.59 -12.96
CA PRO A 303 5.71 16.66 -14.08
C PRO A 303 7.03 16.35 -14.79
N GLU A 304 8.04 17.24 -14.68
CA GLU A 304 9.37 17.05 -15.27
C GLU A 304 10.17 15.95 -14.55
N LEU A 305 9.89 15.69 -13.26
CA LEU A 305 10.51 14.62 -12.51
C LEU A 305 9.79 13.28 -12.78
N SER A 306 10.52 12.22 -13.02
CA SER A 306 9.97 10.88 -13.28
C SER A 306 9.29 10.28 -12.03
N TYR A 307 9.93 10.39 -10.87
CA TYR A 307 9.46 9.86 -9.60
C TYR A 307 8.34 10.71 -8.99
N HIS A 308 7.48 10.09 -8.21
CA HIS A 308 6.40 10.77 -7.50
C HIS A 308 6.68 10.95 -6.01
N ARG A 309 7.57 10.13 -5.42
CA ARG A 309 7.91 10.19 -4.00
C ARG A 309 9.38 9.86 -3.79
N VAL A 310 9.95 10.49 -2.77
CA VAL A 310 11.27 10.16 -2.23
C VAL A 310 11.12 9.76 -0.78
N LEU A 311 11.78 8.69 -0.35
CA LEU A 311 11.91 8.32 1.05
C LEU A 311 13.36 8.51 1.49
N VAL A 312 13.56 9.27 2.56
CA VAL A 312 14.88 9.65 3.08
C VAL A 312 15.29 8.64 4.15
N ARG A 313 15.98 7.58 3.73
CA ARG A 313 16.33 6.43 4.59
C ARG A 313 17.06 6.87 5.87
N SER A 314 18.00 7.79 5.76
CA SER A 314 18.79 8.30 6.89
C SER A 314 17.94 8.92 8.00
N ASN A 315 16.69 9.33 7.74
CA ASN A 315 15.83 10.00 8.71
C ASN A 315 14.96 9.03 9.54
N PHE A 316 14.91 7.74 9.18
CA PHE A 316 14.13 6.74 9.93
C PHE A 316 14.81 5.38 10.08
N CYS A 317 15.98 5.20 9.51
CA CYS A 317 16.79 3.98 9.65
C CYS A 317 18.15 4.34 10.23
N ASP A 318 18.39 3.94 11.49
CA ASP A 318 19.60 4.30 12.23
C ASP A 318 20.87 3.83 11.50
N ASN A 319 21.90 4.68 11.52
CA ASN A 319 23.22 4.42 10.90
C ASN A 319 23.17 4.13 9.39
N SER A 320 22.11 4.55 8.70
CA SER A 320 21.99 4.46 7.27
C SER A 320 22.29 5.81 6.60
N ARG A 321 22.43 5.78 5.26
CA ARG A 321 22.54 6.96 4.43
C ARG A 321 21.65 6.83 3.20
N GLY A 322 21.49 7.94 2.50
CA GLY A 322 20.84 7.97 1.20
C GLY A 322 19.32 7.98 1.28
N TYR A 323 18.74 7.90 0.13
CA TYR A 323 17.30 7.91 -0.09
C TYR A 323 16.94 6.98 -1.25
N TRP A 324 15.66 6.69 -1.40
CA TRP A 324 15.16 6.05 -2.60
C TRP A 324 13.98 6.80 -3.20
N THR A 325 13.86 6.70 -4.52
CA THR A 325 12.74 7.23 -5.28
C THR A 325 11.72 6.15 -5.57
N GLU A 326 10.47 6.54 -5.75
CA GLU A 326 9.39 5.68 -6.24
C GLU A 326 8.88 6.23 -7.56
N THR A 327 9.03 5.44 -8.62
CA THR A 327 8.70 5.81 -9.99
C THR A 327 7.72 4.81 -10.58
N ASN A 328 6.58 5.29 -11.12
CA ASN A 328 5.68 4.41 -11.88
C ASN A 328 6.41 3.83 -13.09
N LYS A 329 6.21 2.53 -13.39
CA LYS A 329 6.86 1.80 -14.48
C LYS A 329 6.84 2.56 -15.82
N ASP A 330 5.69 3.19 -16.14
CA ASP A 330 5.52 3.92 -17.41
C ASP A 330 6.34 5.21 -17.50
N ARG A 331 6.97 5.62 -16.41
CA ARG A 331 7.81 6.83 -16.31
C ARG A 331 9.29 6.52 -16.02
N VAL A 332 9.65 5.25 -15.89
CA VAL A 332 11.04 4.84 -15.66
C VAL A 332 11.87 5.19 -16.89
N LEU A 333 12.92 5.97 -16.71
CA LEU A 333 13.88 6.27 -17.75
C LEU A 333 14.78 5.06 -18.00
N SER A 334 15.24 4.86 -19.23
CA SER A 334 16.00 3.69 -19.67
C SER A 334 17.36 3.48 -18.97
N LYS A 335 17.85 4.50 -18.25
CA LYS A 335 18.99 4.42 -17.34
C LYS A 335 18.64 5.21 -16.08
N GLY A 336 18.32 4.49 -15.01
CA GLY A 336 18.31 5.06 -13.66
C GLY A 336 19.75 5.42 -13.26
N GLU A 337 19.89 6.51 -12.52
CA GLU A 337 21.17 6.94 -11.97
C GLU A 337 21.46 6.32 -10.59
N GLY A 338 20.48 5.59 -10.06
CA GLY A 338 20.57 4.91 -8.77
C GLY A 338 21.54 3.72 -8.79
N THR A 339 22.16 3.46 -7.65
CA THR A 339 23.12 2.34 -7.48
C THR A 339 22.43 0.99 -7.28
N PHE A 340 21.13 0.98 -7.01
CA PHE A 340 20.28 -0.20 -6.89
C PHE A 340 18.88 0.13 -7.40
N SER A 341 18.24 -0.81 -8.10
CA SER A 341 16.83 -0.68 -8.50
C SER A 341 16.07 -1.98 -8.32
N TYR A 342 14.77 -1.86 -8.00
CA TYR A 342 13.87 -2.99 -7.89
C TYR A 342 12.49 -2.66 -8.46
N MET A 343 11.98 -3.51 -9.36
CA MET A 343 10.66 -3.34 -9.96
C MET A 343 9.60 -4.15 -9.22
N ASN A 344 8.63 -3.46 -8.65
CA ASN A 344 7.41 -4.06 -8.10
C ASN A 344 6.32 -4.06 -9.18
N GLU A 345 6.10 -5.20 -9.82
CA GLU A 345 5.07 -5.32 -10.85
C GLU A 345 3.67 -5.02 -10.30
N TYR A 346 3.39 -5.54 -9.13
CA TYR A 346 2.10 -5.32 -8.44
C TYR A 346 2.33 -4.43 -7.22
N ALA A 347 2.30 -3.08 -7.40
CA ALA A 347 2.49 -2.12 -6.32
C ALA A 347 1.16 -1.67 -5.72
N TYR A 348 0.26 -1.12 -6.55
CA TYR A 348 -1.03 -0.58 -6.11
C TYR A 348 -2.19 -1.10 -6.95
N PRO A 349 -3.23 -1.73 -6.35
CA PRO A 349 -4.49 -1.96 -7.02
C PRO A 349 -5.17 -0.62 -7.31
N LEU A 350 -5.71 -0.44 -8.52
CA LEU A 350 -6.41 0.77 -8.90
C LEU A 350 -7.88 0.71 -8.47
N ASN A 351 -8.34 1.77 -7.82
CA ASN A 351 -9.73 1.93 -7.42
C ASN A 351 -10.56 2.52 -8.57
N THR A 352 -10.68 1.77 -9.67
CA THR A 352 -11.49 2.19 -10.82
C THR A 352 -12.98 2.17 -10.48
N ILE A 353 -13.78 2.88 -11.27
CA ILE A 353 -15.24 2.93 -11.11
C ILE A 353 -15.85 1.52 -11.14
N GLU A 354 -15.38 0.66 -12.04
CA GLU A 354 -15.89 -0.71 -12.20
C GLU A 354 -15.36 -1.72 -11.19
N LYS A 355 -14.24 -1.42 -10.53
CA LYS A 355 -13.51 -2.36 -9.68
C LYS A 355 -14.35 -2.88 -8.51
N LYS A 356 -15.17 -2.03 -7.89
CA LYS A 356 -15.93 -2.41 -6.70
C LYS A 356 -16.92 -3.57 -6.98
N GLU A 357 -17.65 -3.46 -8.09
CA GLU A 357 -18.58 -4.50 -8.53
C GLU A 357 -17.81 -5.75 -8.97
N ALA A 358 -16.78 -5.57 -9.80
CA ALA A 358 -15.98 -6.67 -10.32
C ALA A 358 -15.36 -7.54 -9.22
N ILE A 359 -14.72 -6.93 -8.22
CA ILE A 359 -14.11 -7.71 -7.14
C ILE A 359 -15.16 -8.37 -6.23
N THR A 360 -16.31 -7.73 -6.02
CA THR A 360 -17.40 -8.31 -5.24
C THR A 360 -17.91 -9.58 -5.90
N GLU A 361 -18.19 -9.57 -7.21
CA GLU A 361 -18.64 -10.75 -7.96
C GLU A 361 -17.61 -11.89 -7.91
N ILE A 362 -16.31 -11.57 -8.07
CA ILE A 362 -15.23 -12.57 -7.98
C ILE A 362 -15.20 -13.22 -6.61
N LEU A 363 -15.22 -12.43 -5.54
CA LEU A 363 -15.11 -12.92 -4.16
C LEU A 363 -16.35 -13.72 -3.74
N ASP A 364 -17.55 -13.27 -4.09
CA ASP A 364 -18.79 -13.95 -3.78
C ASP A 364 -18.87 -15.30 -4.50
N TRP A 365 -18.51 -15.33 -5.78
CA TRP A 365 -18.47 -16.58 -6.55
C TRP A 365 -17.39 -17.54 -6.03
N SER A 366 -16.15 -17.09 -5.88
CA SER A 366 -15.03 -17.93 -5.47
C SER A 366 -15.23 -18.55 -4.08
N LYS A 367 -15.86 -17.81 -3.18
CA LYS A 367 -16.24 -18.29 -1.85
C LYS A 367 -17.19 -19.49 -1.91
N THR A 368 -18.13 -19.57 -2.88
CA THR A 368 -18.99 -20.75 -3.07
C THR A 368 -18.19 -22.02 -3.43
N LYS A 369 -16.98 -21.83 -3.93
CA LYS A 369 -16.04 -22.89 -4.31
C LYS A 369 -15.01 -23.24 -3.22
N GLY A 370 -15.08 -22.56 -2.05
CA GLY A 370 -14.10 -22.73 -0.97
C GLY A 370 -12.78 -22.02 -1.23
N VAL A 371 -12.79 -21.00 -2.12
CA VAL A 371 -11.63 -20.14 -2.41
C VAL A 371 -11.91 -18.73 -1.92
N TYR A 372 -11.02 -18.20 -1.11
CA TYR A 372 -11.19 -16.92 -0.42
C TYR A 372 -10.07 -15.96 -0.80
N GLY A 373 -10.41 -14.79 -1.31
CA GLY A 373 -9.45 -13.69 -1.47
C GLY A 373 -9.16 -13.02 -0.14
N LEU A 374 -7.89 -12.70 0.13
CA LEU A 374 -7.47 -12.05 1.36
C LEU A 374 -6.34 -11.06 1.12
N GLY A 375 -6.40 -9.91 1.81
CA GLY A 375 -5.37 -8.89 1.79
C GLY A 375 -5.36 -8.06 0.51
N ARG A 376 -4.29 -7.23 0.34
CA ARG A 376 -4.22 -6.22 -0.72
C ARG A 376 -4.58 -6.77 -2.11
N TRP A 377 -4.09 -7.93 -2.45
CA TRP A 377 -4.25 -8.49 -3.80
C TRP A 377 -5.38 -9.50 -3.93
N GLY A 378 -5.61 -10.33 -2.91
CA GLY A 378 -6.75 -11.26 -2.93
C GLY A 378 -8.10 -10.51 -2.93
N GLU A 379 -8.20 -9.40 -2.19
CA GLU A 379 -9.37 -8.52 -2.14
C GLU A 379 -9.26 -7.32 -3.10
N HIS A 380 -8.14 -7.20 -3.82
CA HIS A 380 -7.83 -6.11 -4.73
C HIS A 380 -8.08 -4.71 -4.13
N GLU A 381 -7.63 -4.50 -2.88
CA GLU A 381 -7.83 -3.26 -2.11
C GLU A 381 -6.51 -2.64 -1.69
N HIS A 382 -6.46 -1.30 -1.67
CA HIS A 382 -5.28 -0.57 -1.25
C HIS A 382 -5.18 -0.56 0.30
N TYR A 383 -4.84 -1.71 0.88
CA TYR A 383 -4.62 -1.86 2.31
C TYR A 383 -3.18 -1.57 2.71
N ASN A 384 -2.99 -0.90 3.83
CA ASN A 384 -1.70 -0.87 4.52
C ASN A 384 -1.43 -2.21 5.22
N SER A 385 -0.19 -2.47 5.59
CA SER A 385 0.20 -3.75 6.21
C SER A 385 -0.53 -4.03 7.52
N ASP A 386 -0.73 -3.02 8.36
CA ASP A 386 -1.46 -3.11 9.64
C ASP A 386 -2.93 -3.48 9.45
N LEU A 387 -3.62 -2.85 8.50
CA LEU A 387 -5.01 -3.20 8.16
C LEU A 387 -5.08 -4.60 7.54
N THR A 388 -4.12 -4.96 6.69
CA THR A 388 -4.03 -6.31 6.12
C THR A 388 -3.91 -7.36 7.23
N VAL A 389 -3.07 -7.12 8.23
CA VAL A 389 -2.92 -8.01 9.40
C VAL A 389 -4.25 -8.12 10.16
N GLU A 390 -4.89 -6.99 10.47
CA GLU A 390 -6.17 -6.98 11.20
C GLU A 390 -7.24 -7.81 10.48
N LEU A 391 -7.41 -7.61 9.18
CA LEU A 391 -8.40 -8.34 8.38
C LEU A 391 -8.07 -9.84 8.29
N SER A 392 -6.79 -10.18 8.22
CA SER A 392 -6.33 -11.57 8.19
C SER A 392 -6.57 -12.28 9.51
N MET A 393 -6.34 -11.61 10.65
CA MET A 393 -6.67 -12.14 11.98
C MET A 393 -8.18 -12.42 12.09
N ARG A 394 -9.02 -11.44 11.71
CA ARG A 394 -10.49 -11.60 11.73
C ARG A 394 -10.97 -12.74 10.82
N MET A 395 -10.38 -12.89 9.64
CA MET A 395 -10.74 -13.98 8.74
C MET A 395 -10.37 -15.35 9.33
N ALA A 396 -9.16 -15.47 9.89
CA ALA A 396 -8.73 -16.70 10.56
C ALA A 396 -9.67 -17.08 11.72
N GLU A 397 -10.04 -16.14 12.58
CA GLU A 397 -10.99 -16.38 13.68
C GLU A 397 -12.36 -16.83 13.20
N LYS A 398 -12.81 -16.36 12.02
CA LYS A 398 -14.11 -16.73 11.45
C LYS A 398 -14.11 -18.11 10.82
N ILE A 399 -13.03 -18.51 10.17
CA ILE A 399 -12.97 -19.77 9.41
C ILE A 399 -12.59 -20.98 10.29
N ILE A 400 -11.83 -20.73 11.36
CA ILE A 400 -11.38 -21.82 12.27
C ILE A 400 -12.51 -22.37 13.15
N LYS A 401 -13.64 -21.68 13.21
CA LYS A 401 -14.84 -22.16 13.92
C LYS A 401 -15.47 -23.34 13.19
#